data_77424edb5b4ed60fe41d7e783ca01429
#
_entry.id   77424edb5b4ed60fe41d7e783ca01429
#
_cell.length_a   1.000
_cell.length_b   1.000
_cell.length_c   1.000
_cell.angle_alpha   90.00
_cell.angle_beta   90.00
_cell.angle_gamma   90.00
#
_symmetry.space_group_name_H-M   'P 1'
#
loop_
_entity.id
_entity.type
_entity.pdbx_description
1 polymer ?
#
loop_
_entity_poly.entity_id
_entity_poly.type
_entity_poly.pdbx_seq_one_letter_code
_entity_poly.pdbx_strand_id
1 'polypeptide(L)'
;MTDNPLIFDRALLRRRRRRALALGPATFLLDSVAADMAERLAVVLRRFDIAVDLGTPGDAVRNALRKLQSVGRVIAADVADGCSVVADEEAPPFGDATLDLVVSALALQFVNDLPGVLIQIRRALKSDGLFLAALLGGETLTELRQSFAQAESDIEGGVSPRVAPFADLRDLGALLQRAGFALPVTDTDRITVRYDTAFALMHDLRRMGATNALLARRRTPLRRTTLLRMAEIYAARFADADGRVRATFEIVWLSGWAPHPDQQQPLRPGSAKTRLADALGAREISAGEKAGR
;
A
#
# COMPACT_ATOMS: atom_id res chain seq x y z
N MET A 1 25.33 10.06 -7.83
CA MET A 1 23.94 10.22 -7.35
C MET A 1 23.08 10.04 -8.59
N THR A 2 22.47 8.90 -8.75
CA THR A 2 21.48 8.66 -9.84
C THR A 2 20.25 9.49 -9.49
N ASP A 3 19.97 10.51 -10.31
CA ASP A 3 18.75 11.29 -10.23
C ASP A 3 17.57 10.31 -10.41
N ASN A 4 16.96 9.87 -9.31
CA ASN A 4 15.75 9.06 -9.38
C ASN A 4 14.62 9.99 -9.84
N PRO A 5 13.99 9.77 -11.00
CA PRO A 5 13.00 10.69 -11.53
C PRO A 5 11.82 10.78 -10.56
N LEU A 6 11.52 12.00 -10.10
CA LEU A 6 10.35 12.24 -9.25
C LEU A 6 9.06 11.92 -10.04
N ILE A 7 8.22 11.10 -9.45
CA ILE A 7 6.93 10.68 -10.03
C ILE A 7 5.79 11.56 -9.50
N PHE A 8 5.79 11.86 -8.21
CA PHE A 8 4.71 12.54 -7.51
C PHE A 8 5.06 13.98 -7.14
N ASP A 9 4.13 14.89 -7.37
CA ASP A 9 4.12 16.24 -6.82
C ASP A 9 3.59 16.20 -5.37
N ARG A 10 4.49 15.96 -4.42
CA ARG A 10 4.14 15.80 -3.00
C ARG A 10 3.53 17.06 -2.40
N ALA A 11 3.95 18.24 -2.85
CA ALA A 11 3.34 19.50 -2.41
C ALA A 11 1.88 19.60 -2.84
N LEU A 12 1.55 19.17 -4.06
CA LEU A 12 0.18 19.07 -4.54
C LEU A 12 -0.62 18.02 -3.78
N LEU A 13 -0.04 16.86 -3.51
CA LEU A 13 -0.68 15.80 -2.72
C LEU A 13 -1.10 16.29 -1.34
N ARG A 14 -0.20 16.99 -0.63
CA ARG A 14 -0.48 17.59 0.70
C ARG A 14 -1.63 18.61 0.63
N ARG A 15 -1.65 19.48 -0.40
CA ARG A 15 -2.77 20.41 -0.60
C ARG A 15 -4.09 19.70 -0.85
N ARG A 16 -4.07 18.58 -1.58
CA ARG A 16 -5.28 17.78 -1.85
C ARG A 16 -5.77 17.05 -0.62
N ARG A 17 -4.87 16.50 0.20
CA ARG A 17 -5.21 15.88 1.50
C ARG A 17 -5.86 16.91 2.43
N ARG A 18 -5.29 18.14 2.58
CA ARG A 18 -5.93 19.21 3.36
C ARG A 18 -7.31 19.60 2.84
N ARG A 19 -7.45 19.68 1.52
CA ARG A 19 -8.76 19.95 0.91
C ARG A 19 -9.77 18.83 1.18
N ALA A 20 -9.35 17.58 1.14
CA ALA A 20 -10.19 16.43 1.44
C ALA A 20 -10.75 16.49 2.88
N LEU A 21 -9.91 16.86 3.85
CA LEU A 21 -10.33 17.07 5.22
C LEU A 21 -11.43 18.14 5.34
N ALA A 22 -11.29 19.26 4.62
CA ALA A 22 -12.29 20.32 4.62
C ALA A 22 -13.62 19.92 3.92
N LEU A 23 -13.59 18.96 2.99
CA LEU A 23 -14.78 18.44 2.28
C LEU A 23 -15.53 17.35 3.05
N GLY A 24 -15.03 16.91 4.21
CA GLY A 24 -15.49 15.70 4.88
C GLY A 24 -14.88 14.46 4.20
N PRO A 25 -13.84 13.87 4.77
CA PRO A 25 -13.09 12.79 4.14
C PRO A 25 -13.96 11.54 3.89
N ALA A 26 -13.70 10.84 2.80
CA ALA A 26 -14.24 9.51 2.55
C ALA A 26 -13.25 8.48 3.13
N THR A 27 -13.62 7.88 4.26
CA THR A 27 -12.70 7.05 5.07
C THR A 27 -12.91 5.55 4.92
N PHE A 28 -13.97 5.11 4.25
CA PHE A 28 -14.41 3.71 4.24
C PHE A 28 -13.29 2.72 3.84
N LEU A 29 -12.46 3.09 2.85
CA LEU A 29 -11.34 2.24 2.43
C LEU A 29 -10.25 2.19 3.50
N LEU A 30 -9.93 3.33 4.10
CA LEU A 30 -8.96 3.42 5.18
C LEU A 30 -9.47 2.71 6.45
N ASP A 31 -10.76 2.82 6.75
CA ASP A 31 -11.39 2.15 7.90
C ASP A 31 -11.31 0.63 7.75
N SER A 32 -11.59 0.10 6.53
CA SER A 32 -11.41 -1.33 6.24
C SER A 32 -9.96 -1.76 6.41
N VAL A 33 -9.02 -1.03 5.80
CA VAL A 33 -7.57 -1.31 5.93
C VAL A 33 -7.10 -1.24 7.38
N ALA A 34 -7.60 -0.29 8.17
CA ALA A 34 -7.25 -0.16 9.58
C ALA A 34 -7.77 -1.34 10.43
N ALA A 35 -8.96 -1.85 10.13
CA ALA A 35 -9.50 -3.05 10.77
C ALA A 35 -8.67 -4.28 10.45
N ASP A 36 -8.37 -4.52 9.17
CA ASP A 36 -7.56 -5.65 8.71
C ASP A 36 -6.12 -5.59 9.29
N MET A 37 -5.55 -4.38 9.37
CA MET A 37 -4.24 -4.16 9.99
C MET A 37 -4.25 -4.55 11.47
N ALA A 38 -5.29 -4.19 12.20
CA ALA A 38 -5.44 -4.57 13.60
C ALA A 38 -5.62 -6.08 13.78
N GLU A 39 -6.37 -6.74 12.90
CA GLU A 39 -6.53 -8.20 12.91
C GLU A 39 -5.20 -8.92 12.63
N ARG A 40 -4.43 -8.45 11.64
CA ARG A 40 -3.09 -8.98 11.34
C ARG A 40 -2.13 -8.81 12.53
N LEU A 41 -2.21 -7.71 13.27
CA LEU A 41 -1.39 -7.49 14.46
C LEU A 41 -1.88 -8.28 15.67
N ALA A 42 -3.17 -8.55 15.80
CA ALA A 42 -3.73 -9.29 16.93
C ALA A 42 -3.24 -10.75 17.02
N VAL A 43 -2.86 -11.34 15.88
CA VAL A 43 -2.29 -12.71 15.84
C VAL A 43 -0.78 -12.75 16.10
N VAL A 44 -0.12 -11.60 16.17
CA VAL A 44 1.31 -11.51 16.45
C VAL A 44 1.54 -11.64 17.96
N LEU A 45 2.22 -12.69 18.39
CA LEU A 45 2.49 -12.98 19.80
C LEU A 45 3.68 -12.13 20.32
N ARG A 46 3.64 -10.83 20.09
CA ARG A 46 4.64 -9.86 20.54
C ARG A 46 3.99 -8.62 21.10
N ARG A 47 4.70 -7.97 22.03
CA ARG A 47 4.35 -6.67 22.54
C ARG A 47 5.20 -5.59 21.87
N PHE A 48 4.56 -4.51 21.47
CA PHE A 48 5.17 -3.35 20.84
C PHE A 48 4.98 -2.14 21.76
N ASP A 49 6.01 -1.75 22.50
CA ASP A 49 5.89 -0.66 23.47
C ASP A 49 5.82 0.72 22.77
N ILE A 50 6.55 0.90 21.67
CA ILE A 50 6.58 2.14 20.87
C ILE A 50 6.23 1.80 19.42
N ALA A 51 5.06 2.22 19.00
CA ALA A 51 4.56 2.11 17.63
C ALA A 51 4.52 3.48 16.95
N VAL A 52 4.87 3.54 15.67
CA VAL A 52 4.72 4.72 14.82
C VAL A 52 3.73 4.42 13.71
N ASP A 53 2.74 5.30 13.55
CA ASP A 53 1.86 5.38 12.39
C ASP A 53 2.42 6.46 11.44
N LEU A 54 3.01 6.02 10.32
CA LEU A 54 3.76 6.86 9.39
C LEU A 54 2.91 7.26 8.18
N GLY A 55 2.56 8.53 8.10
CA GLY A 55 1.92 9.15 6.93
C GLY A 55 0.47 8.74 6.68
N THR A 56 -0.14 7.90 7.52
CA THR A 56 -1.54 7.46 7.34
C THR A 56 -2.51 8.64 7.41
N PRO A 57 -3.37 8.85 6.42
CA PRO A 57 -4.37 9.91 6.47
C PRO A 57 -5.40 9.69 7.60
N GLY A 58 -5.58 10.68 8.48
CA GLY A 58 -6.58 10.60 9.56
C GLY A 58 -6.19 9.68 10.71
N ASP A 59 -7.17 9.25 11.53
CA ASP A 59 -6.92 8.58 12.82
C ASP A 59 -7.32 7.09 12.86
N ALA A 60 -7.83 6.54 11.77
CA ALA A 60 -8.40 5.18 11.76
C ALA A 60 -7.42 4.12 12.26
N VAL A 61 -6.20 4.10 11.74
CA VAL A 61 -5.15 3.15 12.14
C VAL A 61 -4.77 3.36 13.61
N ARG A 62 -4.51 4.59 14.03
CA ARG A 62 -4.16 4.90 15.42
C ARG A 62 -5.24 4.46 16.40
N ASN A 63 -6.50 4.68 16.05
CA ASN A 63 -7.63 4.27 16.87
C ASN A 63 -7.80 2.74 16.92
N ALA A 64 -7.50 2.04 15.83
CA ALA A 64 -7.48 0.57 15.80
C ALA A 64 -6.34 0.01 16.66
N LEU A 65 -5.12 0.53 16.52
CA LEU A 65 -3.94 0.10 17.27
C LEU A 65 -4.09 0.30 18.79
N ARG A 66 -4.66 1.43 19.23
CA ARG A 66 -4.87 1.72 20.65
C ARG A 66 -5.80 0.72 21.36
N LYS A 67 -6.60 -0.03 20.63
CA LYS A 67 -7.47 -1.08 21.17
C LYS A 67 -6.73 -2.40 21.40
N LEU A 68 -5.54 -2.57 20.83
CA LEU A 68 -4.75 -3.79 20.95
C LEU A 68 -3.92 -3.73 22.25
N GLN A 69 -4.07 -4.73 23.12
CA GLN A 69 -3.28 -4.83 24.35
C GLN A 69 -1.78 -5.06 24.10
N SER A 70 -1.44 -5.59 22.93
CA SER A 70 -0.06 -5.80 22.49
C SER A 70 0.65 -4.53 22.04
N VAL A 71 -0.07 -3.42 21.83
CA VAL A 71 0.50 -2.14 21.37
C VAL A 71 0.43 -1.11 22.50
N GLY A 72 1.57 -0.56 22.84
CA GLY A 72 1.70 0.48 23.87
C GLY A 72 1.44 1.89 23.32
N ARG A 73 2.47 2.73 23.33
CA ARG A 73 2.38 4.11 22.84
C ARG A 73 2.36 4.17 21.31
N VAL A 74 1.33 4.79 20.74
CA VAL A 74 1.23 5.05 19.29
C VAL A 74 1.57 6.52 19.01
N ILE A 75 2.60 6.75 18.19
CA ILE A 75 3.07 8.04 17.73
C ILE A 75 2.58 8.27 16.30
N ALA A 76 1.86 9.35 16.06
CA ALA A 76 1.49 9.78 14.71
C ALA A 76 2.63 10.60 14.10
N ALA A 77 3.15 10.19 12.96
CA ALA A 77 4.19 10.88 12.20
C ALA A 77 3.68 11.18 10.78
N ASP A 78 3.33 12.44 10.51
CA ASP A 78 2.84 12.92 9.22
C ASP A 78 3.17 14.42 9.10
N VAL A 79 3.09 14.95 7.89
CA VAL A 79 3.17 16.40 7.62
C VAL A 79 1.86 17.15 7.89
N ALA A 80 0.80 16.45 8.28
CA ALA A 80 -0.50 17.02 8.62
C ALA A 80 -0.47 17.69 10.00
N ASP A 81 -1.33 18.70 10.18
CA ASP A 81 -1.53 19.35 11.46
C ASP A 81 -2.15 18.36 12.49
N GLY A 82 -1.74 18.46 13.75
CA GLY A 82 -2.26 17.63 14.83
C GLY A 82 -1.56 16.28 15.02
N CYS A 83 -0.50 15.98 14.28
CA CYS A 83 0.33 14.81 14.50
C CYS A 83 1.25 14.95 15.71
N SER A 84 1.66 13.82 16.30
CA SER A 84 2.60 13.80 17.43
C SER A 84 3.99 14.27 17.00
N VAL A 85 4.38 13.94 15.78
CA VAL A 85 5.64 14.33 15.14
C VAL A 85 5.33 14.82 13.73
N VAL A 86 5.73 16.03 13.41
CA VAL A 86 5.66 16.54 12.03
C VAL A 86 6.84 15.96 11.25
N ALA A 87 6.55 15.06 10.33
CA ALA A 87 7.56 14.34 9.58
C ALA A 87 7.12 14.06 8.14
N ASP A 88 8.08 14.09 7.22
CA ASP A 88 7.89 13.58 5.87
C ASP A 88 8.16 12.06 5.86
N GLU A 89 7.32 11.30 5.17
CA GLU A 89 7.50 9.84 5.03
C GLU A 89 8.84 9.49 4.37
N GLU A 90 9.39 10.37 3.54
CA GLU A 90 10.71 10.20 2.90
C GLU A 90 11.90 10.55 3.81
N ALA A 91 11.63 11.19 4.95
CA ALA A 91 12.66 11.57 5.93
C ALA A 91 12.13 11.40 7.37
N PRO A 92 11.79 10.19 7.81
CA PRO A 92 11.27 9.95 9.16
C PRO A 92 12.36 10.26 10.20
N PRO A 93 12.07 11.11 11.20
CA PRO A 93 13.06 11.62 12.15
C PRO A 93 13.27 10.68 13.35
N PHE A 94 13.40 9.38 13.10
CA PHE A 94 13.59 8.38 14.16
C PHE A 94 15.03 7.88 14.17
N GLY A 95 15.58 7.78 15.38
CA GLY A 95 16.90 7.19 15.58
C GLY A 95 16.94 5.70 15.29
N ASP A 96 18.13 5.16 15.06
CA ASP A 96 18.35 3.75 14.82
C ASP A 96 17.91 2.91 16.04
N ALA A 97 17.23 1.80 15.81
CA ALA A 97 16.80 0.83 16.82
C ALA A 97 15.99 1.43 18.00
N THR A 98 15.07 2.35 17.70
CA THR A 98 14.23 3.03 18.71
C THR A 98 12.78 2.56 18.73
N LEU A 99 12.29 1.96 17.65
CA LEU A 99 10.89 1.61 17.46
C LEU A 99 10.66 0.10 17.52
N ASP A 100 9.53 -0.31 18.08
CA ASP A 100 9.13 -1.73 18.10
C ASP A 100 8.21 -2.06 16.91
N LEU A 101 7.41 -1.09 16.45
CA LEU A 101 6.46 -1.25 15.36
C LEU A 101 6.41 0.01 14.51
N VAL A 102 6.44 -0.15 13.20
CA VAL A 102 6.10 0.92 12.24
C VAL A 102 4.95 0.42 11.38
N VAL A 103 3.85 1.18 11.36
CA VAL A 103 2.72 0.93 10.46
C VAL A 103 2.53 2.09 9.50
N SER A 104 1.96 1.80 8.33
CA SER A 104 1.57 2.83 7.36
C SER A 104 0.41 2.32 6.51
N ALA A 105 -0.67 3.09 6.40
CA ALA A 105 -1.81 2.71 5.58
C ALA A 105 -2.11 3.76 4.52
N LEU A 106 -2.17 3.34 3.27
CA LEU A 106 -2.54 4.13 2.09
C LEU A 106 -1.73 5.44 1.93
N ALA A 107 -0.46 5.40 2.32
CA ALA A 107 0.43 6.56 2.29
C ALA A 107 1.67 6.34 1.42
N LEU A 108 2.39 5.23 1.61
CA LEU A 108 3.70 5.00 1.01
C LEU A 108 3.69 4.80 -0.52
N GLN A 109 2.54 4.52 -1.12
CA GLN A 109 2.41 4.48 -2.59
C GLN A 109 2.63 5.84 -3.27
N PHE A 110 2.70 6.94 -2.52
CA PHE A 110 2.91 8.30 -3.05
C PHE A 110 4.30 8.87 -2.76
N VAL A 111 5.20 8.06 -2.22
CA VAL A 111 6.61 8.48 -2.03
C VAL A 111 7.39 8.31 -3.33
N ASN A 112 8.39 9.17 -3.55
CA ASN A 112 9.24 9.10 -4.74
C ASN A 112 10.42 8.15 -4.55
N ASP A 113 10.90 7.97 -3.31
CA ASP A 113 11.98 7.05 -2.95
C ASP A 113 11.51 5.98 -1.95
N LEU A 114 10.64 5.08 -2.39
CA LEU A 114 10.19 3.98 -1.54
C LEU A 114 11.32 3.09 -1.03
N PRO A 115 12.36 2.74 -1.83
CA PRO A 115 13.53 2.01 -1.32
C PRO A 115 14.21 2.70 -0.15
N GLY A 116 14.47 4.00 -0.27
CA GLY A 116 15.09 4.80 0.80
C GLY A 116 14.23 4.87 2.06
N VAL A 117 12.92 5.01 1.91
CA VAL A 117 11.97 4.97 3.03
C VAL A 117 12.02 3.64 3.77
N LEU A 118 11.99 2.52 3.04
CA LEU A 118 12.04 1.17 3.64
C LEU A 118 13.34 0.93 4.40
N ILE A 119 14.50 1.39 3.87
CA ILE A 119 15.79 1.31 4.56
C ILE A 119 15.76 2.12 5.86
N GLN A 120 15.22 3.34 5.85
CA GLN A 120 15.12 4.20 7.03
C GLN A 120 14.20 3.57 8.08
N ILE A 121 13.05 3.03 7.68
CA ILE A 121 12.14 2.31 8.58
C ILE A 121 12.85 1.11 9.21
N ARG A 122 13.54 0.28 8.40
CA ARG A 122 14.27 -0.89 8.91
C ARG A 122 15.35 -0.49 9.93
N ARG A 123 16.06 0.63 9.70
CA ARG A 123 17.07 1.14 10.63
C ARG A 123 16.46 1.64 11.95
N ALA A 124 15.30 2.30 11.88
CA ALA A 124 14.61 2.80 13.06
C ALA A 124 14.00 1.68 13.93
N LEU A 125 13.72 0.52 13.36
CA LEU A 125 13.22 -0.63 14.09
C LEU A 125 14.32 -1.28 14.94
N LYS A 126 13.99 -1.60 16.20
CA LYS A 126 14.78 -2.48 17.06
C LYS A 126 14.90 -3.86 16.43
N SER A 127 15.89 -4.65 16.87
CA SER A 127 15.94 -6.08 16.53
C SER A 127 14.61 -6.74 16.86
N ASP A 128 14.07 -7.52 15.92
CA ASP A 128 12.73 -8.11 16.01
C ASP A 128 11.57 -7.11 16.06
N GLY A 129 11.81 -5.85 15.68
CA GLY A 129 10.75 -4.90 15.42
C GLY A 129 10.02 -5.21 14.12
N LEU A 130 8.74 -4.88 14.04
CA LEU A 130 7.87 -5.19 12.91
C LEU A 130 7.57 -3.95 12.07
N PHE A 131 7.65 -4.09 10.75
CA PHE A 131 7.05 -3.20 9.78
C PHE A 131 5.80 -3.85 9.20
N LEU A 132 4.67 -3.11 9.15
CA LEU A 132 3.43 -3.53 8.53
C LEU A 132 2.82 -2.36 7.78
N ALA A 133 2.62 -2.50 6.47
CA ALA A 133 2.03 -1.46 5.65
C ALA A 133 1.00 -1.99 4.67
N ALA A 134 0.06 -1.13 4.30
CA ALA A 134 -0.92 -1.34 3.26
C ALA A 134 -0.80 -0.24 2.20
N LEU A 135 -0.58 -0.61 0.95
CA LEU A 135 -0.42 0.29 -0.19
C LEU A 135 -1.47 -0.02 -1.25
N LEU A 136 -1.73 0.94 -2.12
CA LEU A 136 -2.52 0.68 -3.33
C LEU A 136 -1.66 -0.06 -4.36
N GLY A 137 -2.19 -1.14 -4.93
CA GLY A 137 -1.56 -1.96 -5.96
C GLY A 137 -1.95 -1.61 -7.39
N GLY A 138 -1.31 -2.26 -8.36
CA GLY A 138 -1.38 -1.96 -9.79
C GLY A 138 -2.76 -2.03 -10.41
N GLU A 139 -3.63 -2.91 -9.90
CA GLU A 139 -5.00 -3.08 -10.40
C GLU A 139 -5.97 -1.99 -9.89
N THR A 140 -5.53 -1.14 -8.96
CA THR A 140 -6.36 -0.05 -8.43
C THR A 140 -6.84 0.87 -9.54
N LEU A 141 -8.17 1.11 -9.57
CA LEU A 141 -8.85 1.98 -10.53
C LEU A 141 -8.58 1.63 -12.00
N THR A 142 -8.38 0.35 -12.30
CA THR A 142 -8.15 -0.13 -13.68
C THR A 142 -9.29 0.28 -14.62
N GLU A 143 -10.55 0.28 -14.13
CA GLU A 143 -11.73 0.70 -14.89
C GLU A 143 -11.66 2.18 -15.26
N LEU A 144 -11.28 3.03 -14.31
CA LEU A 144 -11.14 4.48 -14.52
C LEU A 144 -10.00 4.78 -15.49
N ARG A 145 -8.86 4.07 -15.32
CA ARG A 145 -7.67 4.19 -16.18
C ARG A 145 -8.00 3.87 -17.62
N GLN A 146 -8.65 2.72 -17.87
CA GLN A 146 -9.03 2.28 -19.20
C GLN A 146 -10.05 3.23 -19.85
N SER A 147 -11.07 3.67 -19.09
CA SER A 147 -12.10 4.56 -19.59
C SER A 147 -11.54 5.94 -19.99
N PHE A 148 -10.63 6.50 -19.19
CA PHE A 148 -9.95 7.73 -19.56
C PHE A 148 -9.02 7.58 -20.77
N ALA A 149 -8.25 6.48 -20.82
CA ALA A 149 -7.35 6.23 -21.95
C ALA A 149 -8.12 6.16 -23.27
N GLN A 150 -9.25 5.45 -23.31
CA GLN A 150 -10.09 5.36 -24.48
C GLN A 150 -10.73 6.71 -24.83
N ALA A 151 -11.29 7.43 -23.85
CA ALA A 151 -11.94 8.73 -24.10
C ALA A 151 -10.96 9.79 -24.61
N GLU A 152 -9.73 9.82 -24.07
CA GLU A 152 -8.69 10.74 -24.53
C GLU A 152 -8.19 10.37 -25.93
N SER A 153 -8.05 9.08 -26.23
CA SER A 153 -7.71 8.61 -27.58
C SER A 153 -8.77 9.03 -28.59
N ASP A 154 -10.06 8.86 -28.25
CA ASP A 154 -11.19 9.18 -29.14
C ASP A 154 -11.31 10.70 -29.43
N ILE A 155 -11.03 11.56 -28.44
CA ILE A 155 -11.34 12.99 -28.51
C ILE A 155 -10.11 13.89 -28.63
N GLU A 156 -9.00 13.49 -27.97
CA GLU A 156 -7.82 14.36 -27.84
C GLU A 156 -6.66 13.92 -28.74
N GLY A 157 -6.78 12.73 -29.34
CA GLY A 157 -5.73 12.15 -30.20
C GLY A 157 -4.48 11.67 -29.42
N GLY A 158 -4.55 11.55 -28.11
CA GLY A 158 -3.45 11.08 -27.28
C GLY A 158 -3.89 10.88 -25.83
N VAL A 159 -3.10 10.11 -25.07
CA VAL A 159 -3.43 9.69 -23.70
C VAL A 159 -2.51 10.39 -22.71
N SER A 160 -3.06 10.81 -21.57
CA SER A 160 -2.30 11.35 -20.44
C SER A 160 -2.48 10.48 -19.18
N PRO A 161 -1.48 10.43 -18.29
CA PRO A 161 -1.61 9.64 -17.07
C PRO A 161 -2.65 10.27 -16.14
N ARG A 162 -3.76 9.55 -15.92
CA ARG A 162 -4.87 9.98 -15.03
C ARG A 162 -4.86 9.28 -13.70
N VAL A 163 -4.49 8.01 -13.67
CA VAL A 163 -4.35 7.17 -12.48
C VAL A 163 -2.86 6.91 -12.28
N ALA A 164 -2.40 6.97 -11.03
CA ALA A 164 -1.01 6.73 -10.70
C ALA A 164 -0.59 5.30 -11.09
N PRO A 165 0.65 5.09 -11.57
CA PRO A 165 1.24 3.77 -11.63
C PRO A 165 1.57 3.34 -10.20
N PHE A 166 1.01 2.22 -9.76
CA PHE A 166 1.34 1.62 -8.47
C PHE A 166 2.30 0.45 -8.69
N ALA A 167 3.11 0.14 -7.67
CA ALA A 167 4.10 -0.92 -7.74
C ALA A 167 3.44 -2.31 -7.80
N ASP A 168 4.09 -3.23 -8.50
CA ASP A 168 3.72 -4.63 -8.53
C ASP A 168 4.09 -5.34 -7.21
N LEU A 169 3.33 -6.39 -6.85
CA LEU A 169 3.54 -7.19 -5.64
C LEU A 169 4.95 -7.77 -5.56
N ARG A 170 5.48 -8.29 -6.68
CA ARG A 170 6.81 -8.91 -6.74
C ARG A 170 7.91 -7.89 -6.52
N ASP A 171 7.77 -6.72 -7.12
CA ASP A 171 8.73 -5.62 -6.96
C ASP A 171 8.78 -5.15 -5.51
N LEU A 172 7.62 -5.04 -4.85
CA LEU A 172 7.53 -4.67 -3.44
C LEU A 172 8.18 -5.72 -2.52
N GLY A 173 7.99 -7.01 -2.79
CA GLY A 173 8.66 -8.09 -2.06
C GLY A 173 10.19 -8.03 -2.21
N ALA A 174 10.68 -7.80 -3.43
CA ALA A 174 12.11 -7.62 -3.69
C ALA A 174 12.67 -6.36 -3.00
N LEU A 175 11.90 -5.28 -2.90
CA LEU A 175 12.30 -4.07 -2.17
C LEU A 175 12.45 -4.31 -0.68
N LEU A 176 11.55 -5.07 -0.03
CA LEU A 176 11.69 -5.44 1.38
C LEU A 176 12.98 -6.24 1.63
N GLN A 177 13.28 -7.21 0.78
CA GLN A 177 14.52 -7.99 0.88
C GLN A 177 15.76 -7.10 0.72
N ARG A 178 15.76 -6.22 -0.28
CA ARG A 178 16.87 -5.28 -0.53
C ARG A 178 17.04 -4.25 0.58
N ALA A 179 15.96 -3.85 1.24
CA ALA A 179 16.00 -2.97 2.41
C ALA A 179 16.53 -3.68 3.67
N GLY A 180 16.73 -5.00 3.62
CA GLY A 180 17.29 -5.81 4.71
C GLY A 180 16.28 -6.25 5.76
N PHE A 181 15.00 -6.34 5.40
CA PHE A 181 14.01 -6.97 6.26
C PHE A 181 14.16 -8.49 6.27
N ALA A 182 14.02 -9.09 7.43
CA ALA A 182 13.90 -10.53 7.60
C ALA A 182 12.44 -10.96 7.45
N LEU A 183 12.24 -12.20 6.99
CA LEU A 183 10.91 -12.81 6.83
C LEU A 183 9.91 -11.88 6.09
N PRO A 184 10.28 -11.29 4.95
CA PRO A 184 9.40 -10.40 4.23
C PRO A 184 8.20 -11.17 3.68
N VAL A 185 7.00 -10.65 3.92
CA VAL A 185 5.75 -11.20 3.38
C VAL A 185 5.03 -10.11 2.60
N THR A 186 4.53 -10.46 1.43
CA THR A 186 3.65 -9.61 0.61
C THR A 186 2.38 -10.37 0.29
N ASP A 187 1.26 -9.69 0.37
CA ASP A 187 -0.07 -10.25 0.16
C ASP A 187 -0.96 -9.20 -0.53
N THR A 188 -2.04 -9.63 -1.17
CA THR A 188 -2.97 -8.72 -1.86
C THR A 188 -4.41 -9.03 -1.53
N ASP A 189 -5.17 -7.98 -1.22
CA ASP A 189 -6.62 -8.03 -1.11
C ASP A 189 -7.24 -7.16 -2.20
N ARG A 190 -8.35 -7.60 -2.77
CA ARG A 190 -9.10 -6.86 -3.76
C ARG A 190 -10.46 -6.43 -3.21
N ILE A 191 -10.66 -5.12 -3.13
CA ILE A 191 -11.92 -4.50 -2.69
C ILE A 191 -12.61 -3.92 -3.92
N THR A 192 -13.82 -4.39 -4.21
CA THR A 192 -14.66 -3.82 -5.29
C THR A 192 -15.75 -2.96 -4.66
N VAL A 193 -15.71 -1.67 -4.96
CA VAL A 193 -16.71 -0.68 -4.54
C VAL A 193 -17.64 -0.37 -5.68
N ARG A 194 -18.94 -0.30 -5.40
CA ARG A 194 -19.97 -0.03 -6.41
C ARG A 194 -20.53 1.38 -6.24
N TYR A 195 -20.53 2.13 -7.33
CA TYR A 195 -21.00 3.52 -7.39
C TYR A 195 -22.17 3.67 -8.34
N ASP A 196 -23.03 4.62 -8.08
CA ASP A 196 -24.13 4.94 -9.01
C ASP A 196 -23.63 5.49 -10.35
N THR A 197 -22.50 6.20 -10.32
CA THR A 197 -21.84 6.76 -11.53
C THR A 197 -20.34 6.87 -11.35
N ALA A 198 -19.58 7.00 -12.46
CA ALA A 198 -18.17 7.32 -12.42
C ALA A 198 -17.89 8.69 -11.74
N PHE A 199 -18.86 9.61 -11.77
CA PHE A 199 -18.73 10.91 -11.08
C PHE A 199 -18.79 10.77 -9.57
N ALA A 200 -19.60 9.86 -9.04
CA ALA A 200 -19.67 9.54 -7.60
C ALA A 200 -18.31 8.99 -7.13
N LEU A 201 -17.69 8.06 -7.87
CA LEU A 201 -16.33 7.60 -7.62
C LEU A 201 -15.33 8.77 -7.61
N MET A 202 -15.35 9.64 -8.63
CA MET A 202 -14.43 10.79 -8.72
C MET A 202 -14.62 11.78 -7.56
N HIS A 203 -15.85 11.92 -7.05
CA HIS A 203 -16.14 12.71 -5.87
C HIS A 203 -15.50 12.11 -4.62
N ASP A 204 -15.61 10.80 -4.41
CA ASP A 204 -14.97 10.12 -3.28
C ASP A 204 -13.45 10.14 -3.36
N LEU A 205 -12.85 9.92 -4.54
CA LEU A 205 -11.40 10.07 -4.73
C LEU A 205 -10.91 11.48 -4.35
N ARG A 206 -11.74 12.52 -4.57
CA ARG A 206 -11.43 13.89 -4.13
C ARG A 206 -11.50 14.01 -2.61
N ARG A 207 -12.47 13.37 -1.96
CA ARG A 207 -12.63 13.33 -0.49
C ARG A 207 -11.61 12.43 0.20
N MET A 208 -11.02 11.49 -0.52
CA MET A 208 -9.84 10.71 -0.06
C MET A 208 -8.53 11.48 -0.20
N GLY A 209 -8.51 12.62 -0.90
CA GLY A 209 -7.27 13.34 -1.24
C GLY A 209 -6.41 12.61 -2.29
N ALA A 210 -6.94 11.55 -2.92
CA ALA A 210 -6.24 10.64 -3.81
C ALA A 210 -6.41 11.00 -5.31
N THR A 211 -6.66 12.26 -5.64
CA THR A 211 -6.69 12.70 -7.02
C THR A 211 -5.28 12.78 -7.62
N ASN A 212 -5.20 12.79 -8.96
CA ASN A 212 -3.95 12.68 -9.72
C ASN A 212 -2.84 13.66 -9.30
N ALA A 213 -1.86 13.23 -8.53
CA ALA A 213 -0.70 13.99 -8.06
C ALA A 213 0.58 13.75 -8.88
N LEU A 214 0.49 13.16 -10.07
CA LEU A 214 1.65 12.89 -10.91
C LEU A 214 2.28 14.20 -11.42
N LEU A 215 3.59 14.25 -11.48
CA LEU A 215 4.31 15.35 -12.14
C LEU A 215 4.00 15.40 -13.64
N ALA A 216 3.88 14.23 -14.27
CA ALA A 216 3.56 14.07 -15.68
C ALA A 216 2.07 14.29 -16.02
N ARG A 217 1.23 14.64 -15.03
CA ARG A 217 -0.18 14.91 -15.29
C ARG A 217 -0.38 16.05 -16.28
N ARG A 218 -1.40 15.96 -17.10
CA ARG A 218 -1.85 17.07 -17.92
C ARG A 218 -2.29 18.25 -17.02
N ARG A 219 -1.76 19.44 -17.26
CA ARG A 219 -2.04 20.64 -16.44
C ARG A 219 -3.20 21.48 -16.99
N THR A 220 -3.58 21.27 -18.24
CA THR A 220 -4.76 21.92 -18.82
C THR A 220 -6.05 21.31 -18.28
N PRO A 221 -7.12 22.10 -18.12
CA PRO A 221 -8.42 21.59 -17.69
C PRO A 221 -8.91 20.46 -18.59
N LEU A 222 -9.57 19.48 -18.00
CA LEU A 222 -10.21 18.39 -18.71
C LEU A 222 -11.40 18.94 -19.51
N ARG A 223 -11.48 18.61 -20.80
CA ARG A 223 -12.62 19.00 -21.63
C ARG A 223 -13.89 18.29 -21.18
N ARG A 224 -15.02 18.99 -21.20
CA ARG A 224 -16.31 18.39 -20.81
C ARG A 224 -16.67 17.18 -21.70
N THR A 225 -16.38 17.28 -23.00
CA THR A 225 -16.61 16.18 -23.95
C THR A 225 -15.82 14.92 -23.60
N THR A 226 -14.53 15.05 -23.26
CA THR A 226 -13.67 13.92 -22.83
C THR A 226 -14.20 13.31 -21.53
N LEU A 227 -14.65 14.14 -20.58
CA LEU A 227 -15.21 13.67 -19.31
C LEU A 227 -16.52 12.90 -19.50
N LEU A 228 -17.42 13.40 -20.34
CA LEU A 228 -18.68 12.72 -20.64
C LEU A 228 -18.43 11.41 -21.40
N ARG A 229 -17.53 11.42 -22.38
CA ARG A 229 -17.13 10.21 -23.12
C ARG A 229 -16.54 9.15 -22.20
N MET A 230 -15.70 9.55 -21.26
CA MET A 230 -15.16 8.65 -20.24
C MET A 230 -16.28 8.02 -19.41
N ALA A 231 -17.27 8.80 -18.96
CA ALA A 231 -18.39 8.28 -18.17
C ALA A 231 -19.28 7.30 -18.97
N GLU A 232 -19.51 7.56 -20.26
CA GLU A 232 -20.21 6.64 -21.16
C GLU A 232 -19.47 5.31 -21.30
N ILE A 233 -18.14 5.37 -21.58
CA ILE A 233 -17.30 4.16 -21.69
C ILE A 233 -17.30 3.39 -20.38
N TYR A 234 -17.18 4.11 -19.26
CA TYR A 234 -17.19 3.49 -17.93
C TYR A 234 -18.49 2.72 -17.68
N ALA A 235 -19.63 3.36 -17.91
CA ALA A 235 -20.94 2.73 -17.75
C ALA A 235 -21.12 1.55 -18.70
N ALA A 236 -20.74 1.70 -19.98
CA ALA A 236 -20.90 0.63 -20.96
C ALA A 236 -20.07 -0.63 -20.68
N ARG A 237 -18.88 -0.47 -20.09
CA ARG A 237 -17.93 -1.58 -19.91
C ARG A 237 -17.90 -2.18 -18.51
N PHE A 238 -18.23 -1.38 -17.49
CA PHE A 238 -17.99 -1.73 -16.09
C PHE A 238 -19.23 -1.59 -15.19
N ALA A 239 -20.42 -1.37 -15.78
CA ALA A 239 -21.66 -1.42 -15.03
C ALA A 239 -22.11 -2.87 -14.79
N ASP A 240 -22.68 -3.11 -13.62
CA ASP A 240 -23.39 -4.34 -13.28
C ASP A 240 -24.82 -4.29 -13.83
N ALA A 241 -25.55 -5.40 -13.71
CA ALA A 241 -26.92 -5.52 -14.23
C ALA A 241 -27.91 -4.49 -13.63
N ASP A 242 -27.62 -3.95 -12.45
CA ASP A 242 -28.42 -2.91 -11.79
C ASP A 242 -27.99 -1.47 -12.18
N GLY A 243 -27.06 -1.33 -13.13
CA GLY A 243 -26.58 -0.05 -13.64
C GLY A 243 -25.48 0.61 -12.79
N ARG A 244 -25.12 0.05 -11.63
CA ARG A 244 -24.00 0.55 -10.81
C ARG A 244 -22.68 0.19 -11.44
N VAL A 245 -21.72 1.10 -11.37
CA VAL A 245 -20.37 0.92 -11.90
C VAL A 245 -19.41 0.43 -10.81
N ARG A 246 -18.54 -0.49 -11.17
CA ARG A 246 -17.52 -1.04 -10.27
C ARG A 246 -16.27 -0.19 -10.29
N ALA A 247 -15.62 -0.06 -9.14
CA ALA A 247 -14.28 0.47 -8.98
C ALA A 247 -13.45 -0.50 -8.15
N THR A 248 -12.35 -0.96 -8.70
CA THR A 248 -11.44 -1.90 -8.05
C THR A 248 -10.38 -1.13 -7.26
N PHE A 249 -10.17 -1.53 -6.01
CA PHE A 249 -9.04 -1.12 -5.18
C PHE A 249 -8.27 -2.38 -4.79
N GLU A 250 -7.04 -2.47 -5.23
CA GLU A 250 -6.11 -3.51 -4.82
C GLU A 250 -5.30 -2.99 -3.65
N ILE A 251 -5.33 -3.71 -2.54
CA ILE A 251 -4.53 -3.40 -1.35
C ILE A 251 -3.37 -4.37 -1.30
N VAL A 252 -2.16 -3.87 -1.39
CA VAL A 252 -0.94 -4.67 -1.22
C VAL A 252 -0.46 -4.51 0.21
N TRP A 253 -0.40 -5.61 0.91
CA TRP A 253 0.14 -5.70 2.26
C TRP A 253 1.64 -6.01 2.21
N LEU A 254 2.39 -5.30 3.01
CA LEU A 254 3.81 -5.49 3.21
C LEU A 254 4.08 -5.73 4.68
N SER A 255 4.77 -6.79 5.00
CA SER A 255 5.31 -6.98 6.35
C SER A 255 6.75 -7.48 6.30
N GLY A 256 7.52 -7.11 7.31
CA GLY A 256 8.90 -7.55 7.46
C GLY A 256 9.44 -7.22 8.84
N TRP A 257 10.34 -8.04 9.32
CA TRP A 257 10.94 -7.91 10.62
C TRP A 257 12.34 -7.30 10.51
N ALA A 258 12.73 -6.49 11.48
CA ALA A 258 14.14 -6.15 11.61
C ALA A 258 14.93 -7.40 12.04
N PRO A 259 16.10 -7.68 11.44
CA PRO A 259 16.87 -8.89 11.74
C PRO A 259 17.23 -9.01 13.21
N HIS A 260 17.15 -10.26 13.72
CA HIS A 260 17.60 -10.64 15.05
C HIS A 260 18.42 -11.95 14.96
N PRO A 261 19.48 -12.13 15.77
CA PRO A 261 20.32 -13.34 15.71
C PRO A 261 19.55 -14.65 15.90
N ASP A 262 18.49 -14.64 16.73
CA ASP A 262 17.70 -15.83 17.05
C ASP A 262 16.55 -16.09 16.07
N GLN A 263 16.38 -15.26 15.03
CA GLN A 263 15.36 -15.51 14.02
C GLN A 263 15.69 -16.75 13.19
N GLN A 264 14.63 -17.47 12.83
CA GLN A 264 14.73 -18.64 11.96
C GLN A 264 15.38 -18.27 10.63
N GLN A 265 16.50 -18.93 10.34
CA GLN A 265 17.18 -18.76 9.05
C GLN A 265 16.89 -19.95 8.14
N PRO A 266 16.80 -19.77 6.82
CA PRO A 266 16.70 -20.86 5.87
C PRO A 266 17.87 -21.84 6.08
N LEU A 267 17.56 -23.11 6.21
CA LEU A 267 18.58 -24.15 6.26
C LEU A 267 19.31 -24.19 4.91
N ARG A 268 20.62 -24.49 4.96
CA ARG A 268 21.41 -24.65 3.71
C ARG A 268 20.81 -25.76 2.86
N PRO A 269 20.74 -25.61 1.52
CA PRO A 269 20.31 -26.68 0.65
C PRO A 269 21.07 -27.99 0.96
N GLY A 270 20.35 -29.11 1.08
CA GLY A 270 20.92 -30.40 1.42
C GLY A 270 21.20 -30.65 2.92
N SER A 271 20.85 -29.73 3.82
CA SER A 271 21.03 -29.89 5.26
C SER A 271 19.89 -30.62 5.98
N ALA A 272 18.85 -31.05 5.25
CA ALA A 272 17.74 -31.80 5.82
C ALA A 272 18.22 -33.12 6.46
N LYS A 273 17.96 -33.28 7.75
CA LYS A 273 18.36 -34.48 8.52
C LYS A 273 17.28 -35.55 8.57
N THR A 274 16.05 -35.20 8.27
CA THR A 274 14.89 -36.10 8.32
C THR A 274 14.21 -36.11 6.94
N ARG A 275 13.86 -37.30 6.45
CA ARG A 275 13.07 -37.42 5.22
C ARG A 275 11.67 -36.86 5.46
N LEU A 276 11.10 -36.23 4.45
CA LEU A 276 9.75 -35.64 4.51
C LEU A 276 8.70 -36.72 4.87
N ALA A 277 8.82 -37.90 4.26
CA ALA A 277 7.93 -39.02 4.53
C ALA A 277 7.96 -39.44 5.99
N ASP A 278 9.16 -39.52 6.59
CA ASP A 278 9.32 -39.90 8.02
C ASP A 278 8.71 -38.80 8.92
N ALA A 279 8.88 -37.55 8.59
CA ALA A 279 8.32 -36.40 9.33
C ALA A 279 6.78 -36.34 9.26
N LEU A 280 6.20 -36.77 8.13
CA LEU A 280 4.76 -36.79 7.91
C LEU A 280 4.10 -38.15 8.27
N GLY A 281 4.88 -39.19 8.68
CA GLY A 281 4.38 -40.53 8.90
C GLY A 281 3.80 -41.18 7.62
N ALA A 282 4.23 -40.71 6.43
CA ALA A 282 3.74 -41.17 5.15
C ALA A 282 4.69 -42.17 4.48
N ARG A 283 4.15 -43.08 3.65
CA ARG A 283 4.94 -44.02 2.89
C ARG A 283 5.30 -43.42 1.52
N GLU A 284 6.60 -43.32 1.22
CA GLU A 284 7.06 -42.90 -0.10
C GLU A 284 6.70 -43.94 -1.16
N ILE A 285 6.08 -43.52 -2.25
CA ILE A 285 5.84 -44.32 -3.43
C ILE A 285 6.80 -43.79 -4.50
N SER A 286 7.71 -44.63 -4.98
CA SER A 286 8.65 -44.24 -6.02
C SER A 286 7.91 -43.96 -7.33
N ALA A 287 8.11 -42.76 -7.92
CA ALA A 287 7.60 -42.43 -9.25
C ALA A 287 8.36 -43.11 -10.39
N GLY A 288 9.41 -43.88 -10.10
CA GLY A 288 10.22 -44.57 -11.13
C GLY A 288 11.17 -43.67 -11.92
N GLU A 289 11.17 -42.38 -11.71
CA GLU A 289 12.07 -41.42 -12.40
C GLU A 289 13.30 -41.11 -11.52
N LYS A 290 14.47 -41.19 -12.09
CA LYS A 290 15.71 -40.67 -11.49
C LYS A 290 15.78 -39.17 -11.76
N ALA A 291 15.86 -38.33 -10.72
CA ALA A 291 16.17 -36.93 -10.92
C ALA A 291 17.48 -36.82 -11.74
N GLY A 292 17.38 -36.21 -12.90
CA GLY A 292 18.54 -35.95 -13.76
C GLY A 292 19.59 -35.12 -13.00
N ARG A 293 20.85 -35.45 -13.24
CA ARG A 293 22.02 -34.67 -12.77
C ARG A 293 22.10 -33.33 -13.45
#